data_fd2c93bb8f81a182948a60858a3a038f
#
_entry.id   fd2c93bb8f81a182948a60858a3a038f
#
_cell.length_a   1.000
_cell.length_b   1.000
_cell.length_c   1.000
_cell.angle_alpha   90.00
_cell.angle_beta   90.00
_cell.angle_gamma   90.00
#
_symmetry.space_group_name_H-M   'P 1'
#
loop_
_entity.id
_entity.type
_entity.pdbx_description
1 polymer ?
#
loop_
_entity_poly.entity_id
_entity_poly.type
_entity_poly.pdbx_seq_one_letter_code
_entity_poly.pdbx_strand_id
1 'polypeptide(L)'
;MRDYVIMTDSCCDLTDQMARELELEVLPLTMHMDGQDYPNDLAGTAISNQEFYKRIRAGKLATTSAVNVGQFQDAMRRVLESGRDIVCVCFSSALSTTYQSAVIAAEDLRPEFPEAEIHVVDSLSASLGQGLLLYLAVEQKRKGLTAAELAKWVEDNRLTVCHWFTVDDLNFLKRGGRVSATTALLGTMLSIKPIMHTSDEGKLVPVSKARGRKAAIAALLDKIEALGIHPEKQTMFICHADCEEDAKAVAQTIQDRFGTPTVHINYIGPVIGSHTGPNTMGIFFVGTQR
;
A
#
# COMPACT_ATOMS: atom_id res chain seq x y z
N MET A 1 7.98 22.38 -20.50
CA MET A 1 7.40 21.20 -19.84
C MET A 1 6.64 21.73 -18.63
N ARG A 2 5.36 21.38 -18.47
CA ARG A 2 4.60 21.75 -17.28
C ARG A 2 5.13 20.92 -16.11
N ASP A 3 5.15 21.51 -14.91
CA ASP A 3 5.39 20.75 -13.69
C ASP A 3 4.17 19.87 -13.37
N TYR A 4 4.35 18.81 -12.61
CA TYR A 4 3.27 17.91 -12.27
C TYR A 4 3.33 17.44 -10.80
N VAL A 5 2.18 17.04 -10.28
CA VAL A 5 2.03 16.48 -8.94
C VAL A 5 1.85 14.97 -9.04
N ILE A 6 2.54 14.23 -8.17
CA ILE A 6 2.23 12.81 -7.95
C ILE A 6 1.15 12.75 -6.86
N MET A 7 -0.04 12.27 -7.25
CA MET A 7 -1.15 12.03 -6.35
C MET A 7 -1.27 10.55 -6.01
N THR A 8 -1.77 10.26 -4.84
CA THR A 8 -2.03 8.89 -4.41
C THR A 8 -3.14 8.87 -3.35
N ASP A 9 -3.39 7.72 -2.76
CA ASP A 9 -4.33 7.54 -1.67
C ASP A 9 -3.65 6.97 -0.41
N SER A 10 -4.31 7.07 0.71
CA SER A 10 -3.74 6.72 2.03
C SER A 10 -3.48 5.24 2.25
N CYS A 11 -3.88 4.35 1.31
CA CYS A 11 -3.50 2.94 1.35
C CYS A 11 -2.04 2.69 0.96
N CYS A 12 -1.26 3.74 0.67
CA CYS A 12 0.20 3.66 0.51
C CYS A 12 0.93 3.40 1.84
N ASP A 13 0.28 3.67 2.98
CA ASP A 13 0.81 3.50 4.35
C ASP A 13 2.19 4.17 4.59
N LEU A 14 2.58 5.15 3.77
CA LEU A 14 3.77 5.95 4.04
C LEU A 14 3.59 6.76 5.33
N THR A 15 4.68 7.13 5.99
CA THR A 15 4.59 8.11 7.06
C THR A 15 4.22 9.48 6.48
N ASP A 16 3.50 10.29 7.27
CA ASP A 16 3.19 11.68 6.90
C ASP A 16 4.46 12.48 6.55
N GLN A 17 5.55 12.27 7.31
CA GLN A 17 6.83 12.87 7.01
C GLN A 17 7.37 12.46 5.63
N MET A 18 7.38 11.16 5.31
CA MET A 18 7.83 10.68 3.99
C MET A 18 6.97 11.22 2.86
N ALA A 19 5.64 11.25 3.03
CA ALA A 19 4.76 11.78 2.01
C ALA A 19 5.04 13.26 1.70
N ARG A 20 5.34 14.06 2.74
CA ARG A 20 5.76 15.46 2.56
C ARG A 20 7.13 15.60 1.91
N GLU A 21 8.12 14.81 2.32
CA GLU A 21 9.48 14.82 1.75
C GLU A 21 9.49 14.39 0.28
N LEU A 22 8.54 13.53 -0.10
CA LEU A 22 8.30 13.07 -1.46
C LEU A 22 7.35 13.98 -2.26
N GLU A 23 6.83 15.05 -1.63
CA GLU A 23 5.89 16.01 -2.24
C GLU A 23 4.65 15.34 -2.85
N LEU A 24 4.10 14.34 -2.15
CA LEU A 24 2.91 13.61 -2.59
C LEU A 24 1.63 14.31 -2.14
N GLU A 25 0.64 14.38 -3.03
CA GLU A 25 -0.74 14.72 -2.67
C GLU A 25 -1.48 13.42 -2.31
N VAL A 26 -1.84 13.24 -1.04
CA VAL A 26 -2.42 11.99 -0.55
C VAL A 26 -3.88 12.17 -0.16
N LEU A 27 -4.79 11.44 -0.80
CA LEU A 27 -6.22 11.47 -0.50
C LEU A 27 -6.56 10.39 0.53
N PRO A 28 -7.28 10.76 1.62
CA PRO A 28 -7.64 9.79 2.64
C PRO A 28 -8.84 8.93 2.20
N LEU A 29 -8.72 7.61 2.34
CA LEU A 29 -9.87 6.71 2.44
C LEU A 29 -10.50 6.88 3.84
N THR A 30 -11.69 6.30 4.03
CA THR A 30 -12.40 6.39 5.31
C THR A 30 -12.54 5.02 5.97
N MET A 31 -12.27 4.94 7.26
CA MET A 31 -12.58 3.81 8.12
C MET A 31 -13.83 4.16 8.96
N HIS A 32 -14.74 3.21 9.08
CA HIS A 32 -15.99 3.33 9.86
C HIS A 32 -15.94 2.37 11.05
N MET A 33 -16.15 2.89 12.25
CA MET A 33 -16.18 2.09 13.48
C MET A 33 -17.10 2.73 14.51
N ASP A 34 -17.92 1.93 15.19
CA ASP A 34 -18.84 2.39 16.25
C ASP A 34 -19.77 3.54 15.80
N GLY A 35 -20.19 3.56 14.51
CA GLY A 35 -21.07 4.59 13.95
C GLY A 35 -20.37 5.93 13.67
N GLN A 36 -19.05 5.97 13.70
CA GLN A 36 -18.25 7.15 13.39
C GLN A 36 -17.37 6.91 12.17
N ASP A 37 -17.10 7.99 11.44
CA ASP A 37 -16.22 8.01 10.28
C ASP A 37 -14.86 8.60 10.67
N TYR A 38 -13.81 7.89 10.30
CA TYR A 38 -12.43 8.26 10.56
C TYR A 38 -11.69 8.35 9.21
N PRO A 39 -11.45 9.57 8.69
CA PRO A 39 -10.54 9.74 7.57
C PRO A 39 -9.17 9.15 7.90
N ASN A 40 -8.68 8.27 7.05
CA ASN A 40 -7.37 7.62 7.21
C ASN A 40 -6.28 8.54 6.65
N ASP A 41 -6.05 9.69 7.30
CA ASP A 41 -4.90 10.51 6.97
C ASP A 41 -3.60 9.87 7.51
N LEU A 42 -2.47 10.15 6.84
CA LEU A 42 -1.18 9.55 7.22
C LEU A 42 -0.65 10.05 8.57
N ALA A 43 -1.13 11.18 9.05
CA ALA A 43 -0.76 11.75 10.34
C ALA A 43 -1.54 11.13 11.51
N GLY A 44 -2.62 10.38 11.22
CA GLY A 44 -3.45 9.74 12.24
C GLY A 44 -4.23 10.73 13.10
N THR A 45 -4.66 11.86 12.51
CA THR A 45 -5.33 12.94 13.25
C THR A 45 -6.73 12.55 13.74
N ALA A 46 -7.47 11.76 12.95
CA ALA A 46 -8.80 11.28 13.34
C ALA A 46 -8.75 10.12 14.34
N ILE A 47 -7.80 9.22 14.19
CA ILE A 47 -7.53 8.11 15.11
C ILE A 47 -6.07 7.66 14.95
N SER A 48 -5.36 7.50 16.07
CA SER A 48 -4.00 6.95 16.00
C SER A 48 -4.02 5.46 15.67
N ASN A 49 -2.94 4.95 15.02
CA ASN A 49 -2.80 3.53 14.74
C ASN A 49 -2.91 2.67 16.03
N GLN A 50 -2.29 3.13 17.13
CA GLN A 50 -2.33 2.42 18.41
C GLN A 50 -3.76 2.31 18.94
N GLU A 51 -4.55 3.41 18.93
CA GLU A 51 -5.94 3.38 19.40
C GLU A 51 -6.81 2.52 18.49
N PHE A 52 -6.61 2.58 17.16
CA PHE A 52 -7.31 1.72 16.23
C PHE A 52 -7.07 0.23 16.54
N TYR A 53 -5.79 -0.20 16.62
CA TYR A 53 -5.49 -1.61 16.90
C TYR A 53 -5.93 -2.05 18.31
N LYS A 54 -5.88 -1.17 19.28
CA LYS A 54 -6.43 -1.44 20.63
C LYS A 54 -7.92 -1.78 20.54
N ARG A 55 -8.71 -1.02 19.79
CA ARG A 55 -10.15 -1.29 19.59
C ARG A 55 -10.38 -2.57 18.81
N ILE A 56 -9.62 -2.83 17.74
CA ILE A 56 -9.70 -4.09 17.00
C ILE A 56 -9.40 -5.29 17.90
N ARG A 57 -8.36 -5.24 18.73
CA ARG A 57 -8.04 -6.29 19.70
C ARG A 57 -9.13 -6.48 20.76
N ALA A 58 -9.86 -5.44 21.10
CA ALA A 58 -11.05 -5.50 21.97
C ALA A 58 -12.31 -6.06 21.26
N GLY A 59 -12.19 -6.52 20.01
CA GLY A 59 -13.27 -7.15 19.24
C GLY A 59 -14.16 -6.17 18.46
N LYS A 60 -13.79 -4.89 18.39
CA LYS A 60 -14.51 -3.94 17.54
C LYS A 60 -14.37 -4.31 16.08
N LEU A 61 -15.43 -4.08 15.31
CA LEU A 61 -15.45 -4.29 13.87
C LEU A 61 -15.34 -2.95 13.16
N ALA A 62 -14.58 -2.93 12.07
CA ALA A 62 -14.46 -1.79 11.20
C ALA A 62 -14.81 -2.16 9.75
N THR A 63 -15.37 -1.20 9.03
CA THR A 63 -15.57 -1.23 7.57
C THR A 63 -14.88 -0.04 6.94
N THR A 64 -14.79 -0.01 5.62
CA THR A 64 -14.03 1.04 4.92
C THR A 64 -14.75 1.51 3.67
N SER A 65 -14.52 2.78 3.31
CA SER A 65 -14.96 3.37 2.06
C SER A 65 -13.76 3.88 1.25
N ALA A 66 -13.84 3.70 -0.06
CA ALA A 66 -12.89 4.23 -1.02
C ALA A 66 -12.92 5.77 -1.08
N VAL A 67 -11.89 6.38 -1.64
CA VAL A 67 -11.97 7.77 -2.10
C VAL A 67 -13.00 7.83 -3.23
N ASN A 68 -13.96 8.73 -3.11
CA ASN A 68 -15.02 8.87 -4.11
C ASN A 68 -14.67 9.85 -5.23
N VAL A 69 -15.46 9.85 -6.30
CA VAL A 69 -15.25 10.70 -7.50
C VAL A 69 -15.15 12.19 -7.13
N GLY A 70 -16.08 12.69 -6.29
CA GLY A 70 -16.08 14.11 -5.90
C GLY A 70 -14.81 14.52 -5.15
N GLN A 71 -14.31 13.67 -4.24
CA GLN A 71 -13.05 13.93 -3.53
C GLN A 71 -11.87 14.02 -4.50
N PHE A 72 -11.81 13.13 -5.51
CA PHE A 72 -10.78 13.20 -6.55
C PHE A 72 -10.96 14.44 -7.44
N GLN A 73 -12.19 14.78 -7.86
CA GLN A 73 -12.45 15.99 -8.65
C GLN A 73 -11.97 17.25 -7.92
N ASP A 74 -12.31 17.40 -6.63
CA ASP A 74 -11.89 18.54 -5.83
C ASP A 74 -10.36 18.63 -5.69
N ALA A 75 -9.69 17.51 -5.44
CA ALA A 75 -8.25 17.49 -5.28
C ALA A 75 -7.51 17.72 -6.61
N MET A 76 -7.92 17.04 -7.68
CA MET A 76 -7.33 17.19 -9.02
C MET A 76 -7.55 18.61 -9.55
N ARG A 77 -8.75 19.19 -9.38
CA ARG A 77 -9.06 20.55 -9.78
C ARG A 77 -8.11 21.57 -9.17
N ARG A 78 -7.86 21.49 -7.86
CA ARG A 78 -6.89 22.38 -7.19
C ARG A 78 -5.49 22.33 -7.81
N VAL A 79 -5.03 21.12 -8.17
CA VAL A 79 -3.73 20.94 -8.83
C VAL A 79 -3.75 21.56 -10.24
N LEU A 80 -4.78 21.28 -11.04
CA LEU A 80 -4.93 21.76 -12.41
C LEU A 80 -5.04 23.30 -12.48
N GLU A 81 -5.82 23.91 -11.57
CA GLU A 81 -5.93 25.36 -11.42
C GLU A 81 -4.60 26.04 -11.06
N SER A 82 -3.69 25.31 -10.39
CA SER A 82 -2.33 25.79 -10.15
C SER A 82 -1.40 25.73 -11.38
N GLY A 83 -1.90 25.25 -12.53
CA GLY A 83 -1.15 25.14 -13.77
C GLY A 83 -0.25 23.91 -13.85
N ARG A 84 -0.43 22.90 -13.00
CA ARG A 84 0.35 21.66 -12.97
C ARG A 84 -0.43 20.49 -13.52
N ASP A 85 0.30 19.50 -14.06
CA ASP A 85 -0.24 18.22 -14.53
C ASP A 85 -0.34 17.22 -13.36
N ILE A 86 -0.93 16.04 -13.61
CA ILE A 86 -1.19 15.04 -12.57
C ILE A 86 -0.73 13.66 -13.03
N VAL A 87 0.00 12.96 -12.15
CA VAL A 87 0.20 11.51 -12.20
C VAL A 87 -0.38 10.91 -10.92
N CYS A 88 -1.57 10.30 -11.03
CA CYS A 88 -2.28 9.71 -9.90
C CYS A 88 -2.04 8.21 -9.85
N VAL A 89 -1.30 7.73 -8.85
CA VAL A 89 -0.99 6.31 -8.65
C VAL A 89 -1.87 5.77 -7.53
N CYS A 90 -2.87 4.97 -7.88
CA CYS A 90 -3.91 4.52 -6.95
C CYS A 90 -3.65 3.13 -6.39
N PHE A 91 -4.23 2.86 -5.22
CA PHE A 91 -4.40 1.54 -4.62
C PHE A 91 -4.99 0.54 -5.62
N SER A 92 -4.58 -0.73 -5.53
CA SER A 92 -5.01 -1.79 -6.45
C SER A 92 -6.51 -1.79 -6.70
N SER A 93 -6.90 -1.76 -7.99
CA SER A 93 -8.30 -1.85 -8.43
C SER A 93 -8.96 -3.18 -8.07
N ALA A 94 -8.16 -4.23 -7.84
CA ALA A 94 -8.65 -5.53 -7.38
C ALA A 94 -9.08 -5.53 -5.90
N LEU A 95 -8.71 -4.50 -5.13
CA LEU A 95 -8.97 -4.40 -3.69
C LEU A 95 -9.92 -3.26 -3.32
N SER A 96 -10.04 -2.23 -4.18
CA SER A 96 -10.84 -1.04 -3.92
C SER A 96 -11.33 -0.39 -5.21
N THR A 97 -12.44 0.33 -5.15
CA THR A 97 -12.95 1.17 -6.26
C THR A 97 -12.24 2.53 -6.35
N THR A 98 -11.24 2.80 -5.51
CA THR A 98 -10.49 4.08 -5.48
C THR A 98 -9.91 4.43 -6.85
N TYR A 99 -9.26 3.46 -7.53
CA TYR A 99 -8.74 3.66 -8.89
C TYR A 99 -9.85 4.07 -9.88
N GLN A 100 -10.98 3.37 -9.88
CA GLN A 100 -12.10 3.67 -10.77
C GLN A 100 -12.66 5.07 -10.51
N SER A 101 -12.75 5.50 -9.25
CA SER A 101 -13.18 6.86 -8.89
C SER A 101 -12.22 7.92 -9.43
N ALA A 102 -10.91 7.67 -9.36
CA ALA A 102 -9.90 8.57 -9.91
C ALA A 102 -9.97 8.67 -11.45
N VAL A 103 -10.22 7.54 -12.13
CA VAL A 103 -10.41 7.51 -13.60
C VAL A 103 -11.60 8.36 -14.01
N ILE A 104 -12.76 8.18 -13.38
CA ILE A 104 -13.97 8.96 -13.67
C ILE A 104 -13.72 10.46 -13.42
N ALA A 105 -13.11 10.81 -12.29
CA ALA A 105 -12.79 12.21 -11.97
C ALA A 105 -11.86 12.85 -13.03
N ALA A 106 -10.86 12.10 -13.49
CA ALA A 106 -9.95 12.58 -14.53
C ALA A 106 -10.66 12.77 -15.88
N GLU A 107 -11.55 11.85 -16.26
CA GLU A 107 -12.35 11.97 -17.49
C GLU A 107 -13.26 13.19 -17.47
N ASP A 108 -13.90 13.47 -16.34
CA ASP A 108 -14.77 14.64 -16.15
C ASP A 108 -13.98 15.96 -16.22
N LEU A 109 -12.73 16.00 -15.75
CA LEU A 109 -11.92 17.22 -15.70
C LEU A 109 -11.16 17.51 -17.00
N ARG A 110 -10.84 16.51 -17.84
CA ARG A 110 -10.11 16.72 -19.11
C ARG A 110 -10.73 17.77 -20.05
N PRO A 111 -12.06 17.82 -20.24
CA PRO A 111 -12.65 18.86 -21.08
C PRO A 111 -12.51 20.27 -20.50
N GLU A 112 -12.41 20.42 -19.17
CA GLU A 112 -12.26 21.71 -18.51
C GLU A 112 -10.80 22.21 -18.55
N PHE A 113 -9.83 21.29 -18.62
CA PHE A 113 -8.40 21.59 -18.61
C PHE A 113 -7.67 20.95 -19.81
N PRO A 114 -8.01 21.36 -21.07
CA PRO A 114 -7.53 20.69 -22.28
C PRO A 114 -6.00 20.78 -22.49
N GLU A 115 -5.32 21.73 -21.83
CA GLU A 115 -3.88 21.91 -21.89
C GLU A 115 -3.11 21.08 -20.82
N ALA A 116 -3.82 20.41 -19.92
CA ALA A 116 -3.21 19.65 -18.84
C ALA A 116 -3.21 18.15 -19.13
N GLU A 117 -2.17 17.48 -18.67
CA GLU A 117 -2.10 16.02 -18.67
C GLU A 117 -2.59 15.46 -17.32
N ILE A 118 -3.51 14.49 -17.39
CA ILE A 118 -3.98 13.76 -16.22
C ILE A 118 -3.80 12.27 -16.48
N HIS A 119 -2.83 11.67 -15.84
CA HIS A 119 -2.54 10.24 -15.91
C HIS A 119 -3.00 9.55 -14.63
N VAL A 120 -3.83 8.52 -14.74
CA VAL A 120 -4.29 7.70 -13.61
C VAL A 120 -3.79 6.28 -13.81
N VAL A 121 -2.99 5.81 -12.86
CA VAL A 121 -2.33 4.49 -12.94
C VAL A 121 -2.81 3.60 -11.80
N ASP A 122 -3.25 2.39 -12.14
CA ASP A 122 -3.49 1.33 -11.18
C ASP A 122 -2.14 0.75 -10.74
N SER A 123 -1.78 0.93 -9.48
CA SER A 123 -0.53 0.39 -8.96
C SER A 123 -0.51 -1.13 -8.88
N LEU A 124 -1.68 -1.78 -8.86
CA LEU A 124 -1.85 -3.19 -8.52
C LEU A 124 -1.16 -3.55 -7.19
N SER A 125 -1.01 -2.59 -6.31
CA SER A 125 -0.22 -2.64 -5.08
C SER A 125 -1.06 -2.21 -3.88
N ALA A 126 -0.57 -2.50 -2.68
CA ALA A 126 -1.21 -2.18 -1.41
C ALA A 126 -0.15 -1.87 -0.34
N SER A 127 -0.54 -1.07 0.67
CA SER A 127 0.28 -0.74 1.82
C SER A 127 1.65 -0.17 1.40
N LEU A 128 2.71 -0.45 2.12
CA LEU A 128 4.05 0.01 1.79
C LEU A 128 4.62 -0.56 0.48
N GLY A 129 3.93 -1.50 -0.19
CA GLY A 129 4.25 -1.87 -1.56
C GLY A 129 3.85 -0.78 -2.56
N GLN A 130 2.67 -0.17 -2.38
CA GLN A 130 2.31 1.07 -3.08
C GLN A 130 3.26 2.20 -2.67
N GLY A 131 3.60 2.29 -1.38
CA GLY A 131 4.56 3.26 -0.85
C GLY A 131 5.95 3.14 -1.50
N LEU A 132 6.49 1.92 -1.67
CA LEU A 132 7.75 1.68 -2.36
C LEU A 132 7.67 2.08 -3.84
N LEU A 133 6.58 1.74 -4.54
CA LEU A 133 6.39 2.15 -5.93
C LEU A 133 6.36 3.68 -6.08
N LEU A 134 5.69 4.38 -5.16
CA LEU A 134 5.67 5.85 -5.11
C LEU A 134 7.06 6.43 -4.83
N TYR A 135 7.79 5.86 -3.86
CA TYR A 135 9.16 6.26 -3.56
C TYR A 135 10.04 6.18 -4.81
N LEU A 136 9.98 5.06 -5.52
CA LEU A 136 10.73 4.86 -6.78
C LEU A 136 10.26 5.81 -7.89
N ALA A 137 8.95 6.06 -8.00
CA ALA A 137 8.40 7.01 -8.97
C ALA A 137 8.90 8.43 -8.74
N VAL A 138 8.98 8.89 -7.49
CA VAL A 138 9.55 10.20 -7.15
C VAL A 138 11.03 10.28 -7.53
N GLU A 139 11.79 9.21 -7.34
CA GLU A 139 13.18 9.14 -7.80
C GLU A 139 13.30 9.32 -9.33
N GLN A 140 12.35 8.78 -10.10
CA GLN A 140 12.33 8.99 -11.56
C GLN A 140 11.91 10.42 -11.93
N LYS A 141 10.92 11.00 -11.23
CA LYS A 141 10.56 12.42 -11.39
C LYS A 141 11.79 13.32 -11.17
N ARG A 142 12.55 13.06 -10.11
CA ARG A 142 13.80 13.80 -9.79
C ARG A 142 14.89 13.66 -10.86
N LYS A 143 14.87 12.57 -11.65
CA LYS A 143 15.74 12.37 -12.81
C LYS A 143 15.23 13.07 -14.08
N GLY A 144 14.07 13.73 -14.02
CA GLY A 144 13.54 14.58 -15.07
C GLY A 144 12.52 13.92 -16.00
N LEU A 145 11.90 12.78 -15.64
CA LEU A 145 10.81 12.21 -16.42
C LEU A 145 9.63 13.18 -16.48
N THR A 146 9.00 13.30 -17.64
CA THR A 146 7.72 13.99 -17.83
C THR A 146 6.57 13.23 -17.16
N ALA A 147 5.39 13.86 -17.04
CA ALA A 147 4.21 13.21 -16.49
C ALA A 147 3.85 11.91 -17.24
N ALA A 148 3.84 11.96 -18.59
CA ALA A 148 3.54 10.79 -19.41
C ALA A 148 4.61 9.69 -19.29
N GLU A 149 5.90 10.06 -19.27
CA GLU A 149 7.00 9.11 -19.10
C GLU A 149 6.96 8.47 -17.72
N LEU A 150 6.62 9.24 -16.66
CA LEU A 150 6.48 8.70 -15.32
C LEU A 150 5.31 7.73 -15.21
N ALA A 151 4.14 8.09 -15.73
CA ALA A 151 2.97 7.22 -15.75
C ALA A 151 3.30 5.87 -16.42
N LYS A 152 3.93 5.93 -17.58
CA LYS A 152 4.38 4.73 -18.27
C LYS A 152 5.43 3.96 -17.47
N TRP A 153 6.40 4.63 -16.85
CA TRP A 153 7.40 3.97 -16.02
C TRP A 153 6.73 3.22 -14.84
N VAL A 154 5.73 3.82 -14.17
CA VAL A 154 4.98 3.18 -13.08
C VAL A 154 4.27 1.92 -13.60
N GLU A 155 3.60 2.00 -14.75
CA GLU A 155 2.92 0.85 -15.37
C GLU A 155 3.89 -0.30 -15.71
N ASP A 156 5.04 0.02 -16.29
CA ASP A 156 6.05 -0.96 -16.71
C ASP A 156 6.74 -1.63 -15.48
N ASN A 157 6.83 -0.92 -14.34
CA ASN A 157 7.59 -1.39 -13.19
C ASN A 157 6.73 -1.87 -12.00
N ARG A 158 5.42 -1.61 -11.97
CA ARG A 158 4.54 -1.97 -10.85
C ARG A 158 4.58 -3.45 -10.46
N LEU A 159 4.84 -4.36 -11.43
CA LEU A 159 4.94 -5.79 -11.18
C LEU A 159 6.33 -6.24 -10.70
N THR A 160 7.32 -5.35 -10.65
CA THR A 160 8.62 -5.65 -10.05
C THR A 160 8.64 -5.43 -8.53
N VAL A 161 7.63 -4.74 -8.00
CA VAL A 161 7.49 -4.55 -6.55
C VAL A 161 6.86 -5.78 -5.93
N CYS A 162 7.67 -6.56 -5.24
CA CYS A 162 7.25 -7.76 -4.52
C CYS A 162 6.52 -7.40 -3.23
N HIS A 163 5.41 -8.10 -2.97
CA HIS A 163 4.57 -7.94 -1.78
C HIS A 163 4.44 -9.29 -1.10
N TRP A 164 5.19 -9.53 -0.04
CA TRP A 164 5.12 -10.77 0.72
C TRP A 164 4.69 -10.47 2.15
N PHE A 165 3.63 -11.12 2.61
CA PHE A 165 3.08 -10.83 3.93
C PHE A 165 2.48 -12.05 4.61
N THR A 166 2.27 -11.96 5.91
CA THR A 166 1.55 -12.93 6.73
C THR A 166 0.53 -12.22 7.60
N VAL A 167 -0.59 -12.87 7.84
CA VAL A 167 -1.64 -12.41 8.77
C VAL A 167 -1.81 -13.43 9.90
N ASP A 168 -2.27 -12.97 11.04
CA ASP A 168 -2.58 -13.88 12.14
C ASP A 168 -3.91 -14.59 11.97
N ASP A 169 -4.90 -13.89 11.39
CA ASP A 169 -6.26 -14.40 11.19
C ASP A 169 -6.81 -14.02 9.80
N LEU A 170 -6.94 -15.01 8.92
CA LEU A 170 -7.53 -14.84 7.58
C LEU A 170 -9.01 -14.40 7.60
N ASN A 171 -9.71 -14.55 8.72
CA ASN A 171 -11.11 -14.13 8.82
C ASN A 171 -11.29 -12.63 8.62
N PHE A 172 -10.29 -11.81 8.94
CA PHE A 172 -10.32 -10.39 8.62
C PHE A 172 -10.41 -10.15 7.12
N LEU A 173 -9.52 -10.74 6.33
CA LEU A 173 -9.51 -10.64 4.87
C LEU A 173 -10.77 -11.23 4.23
N LYS A 174 -11.24 -12.38 4.75
CA LYS A 174 -12.47 -13.02 4.27
C LYS A 174 -13.71 -12.15 4.53
N ARG A 175 -13.86 -11.64 5.75
CA ARG A 175 -14.97 -10.75 6.12
C ARG A 175 -14.98 -9.48 5.28
N GLY A 176 -13.81 -8.94 5.00
CA GLY A 176 -13.62 -7.79 4.12
C GLY A 176 -13.83 -8.10 2.64
N GLY A 177 -13.93 -9.36 2.24
CA GLY A 177 -14.06 -9.76 0.83
C GLY A 177 -12.78 -9.60 -0.01
N ARG A 178 -11.62 -9.45 0.61
CA ARG A 178 -10.30 -9.26 -0.08
C ARG A 178 -9.57 -10.57 -0.32
N VAL A 179 -10.10 -11.67 0.23
CA VAL A 179 -9.69 -13.05 -0.08
C VAL A 179 -10.93 -13.88 -0.33
N SER A 180 -10.88 -14.79 -1.31
CA SER A 180 -11.99 -15.68 -1.64
C SER A 180 -12.41 -16.57 -0.44
N ALA A 181 -13.70 -16.72 -0.24
CA ALA A 181 -14.25 -17.59 0.79
C ALA A 181 -13.90 -19.08 0.60
N THR A 182 -13.56 -19.48 -0.63
CA THR A 182 -13.20 -20.86 -1.00
C THR A 182 -11.73 -21.19 -0.78
N THR A 183 -10.94 -20.24 -0.22
CA THR A 183 -9.51 -20.45 0.04
C THR A 183 -9.34 -21.60 1.02
N ALA A 184 -8.79 -22.72 0.57
CA ALA A 184 -8.61 -23.98 1.31
C ALA A 184 -7.68 -23.88 2.56
N LEU A 185 -7.11 -22.71 2.82
CA LEU A 185 -6.30 -22.41 3.98
C LEU A 185 -7.09 -22.02 5.24
N LEU A 186 -8.42 -21.99 5.16
CA LEU A 186 -9.33 -21.67 6.27
C LEU A 186 -9.49 -22.82 7.26
N GLY A 187 -8.39 -23.38 7.72
CA GLY A 187 -8.38 -24.33 8.84
C GLY A 187 -8.08 -23.60 10.16
N THR A 188 -8.90 -23.88 11.15
CA THR A 188 -8.93 -23.25 12.50
C THR A 188 -7.73 -23.55 13.41
N MET A 189 -6.56 -23.82 12.88
CA MET A 189 -5.37 -24.01 13.72
C MET A 189 -4.67 -22.67 14.00
N LEU A 190 -4.82 -22.16 15.21
CA LEU A 190 -4.24 -20.91 15.72
C LEU A 190 -2.74 -20.78 15.47
N SER A 191 -2.04 -21.91 15.30
CA SER A 191 -0.60 -21.97 15.03
C SER A 191 -0.19 -21.94 13.57
N ILE A 192 -1.14 -21.99 12.62
CA ILE A 192 -0.84 -21.96 11.19
C ILE A 192 -0.96 -20.53 10.66
N LYS A 193 0.13 -20.01 10.11
CA LYS A 193 0.20 -18.67 9.53
C LYS A 193 0.28 -18.78 8.01
N PRO A 194 -0.61 -18.11 7.26
CA PRO A 194 -0.53 -18.10 5.81
C PRO A 194 0.64 -17.24 5.34
N ILE A 195 1.31 -17.66 4.29
CA ILE A 195 2.25 -16.86 3.52
C ILE A 195 1.50 -16.40 2.28
N MET A 196 1.41 -15.12 2.13
CA MET A 196 0.60 -14.45 1.11
C MET A 196 1.44 -13.52 0.26
N HIS A 197 0.98 -13.29 -0.95
CA HIS A 197 1.50 -12.22 -1.80
C HIS A 197 0.38 -11.48 -2.53
N THR A 198 0.72 -10.40 -3.20
CA THR A 198 -0.18 -9.75 -4.14
C THR A 198 0.12 -10.30 -5.54
N SER A 199 -0.90 -10.85 -6.24
CA SER A 199 -0.74 -11.39 -7.59
C SER A 199 -0.53 -10.29 -8.64
N ASP A 200 -0.20 -10.67 -9.87
CA ASP A 200 -0.05 -9.74 -11.00
C ASP A 200 -1.34 -8.96 -11.31
N GLU A 201 -2.51 -9.52 -10.95
CA GLU A 201 -3.80 -8.83 -11.04
C GLU A 201 -4.10 -7.94 -9.83
N GLY A 202 -3.15 -7.74 -8.91
CA GLY A 202 -3.33 -6.91 -7.72
C GLY A 202 -4.19 -7.54 -6.61
N LYS A 203 -4.45 -8.87 -6.64
CA LYS A 203 -5.25 -9.60 -5.64
C LYS A 203 -4.38 -10.17 -4.53
N LEU A 204 -4.92 -10.26 -3.32
CA LEU A 204 -4.26 -10.94 -2.22
C LEU A 204 -4.48 -12.45 -2.33
N VAL A 205 -3.40 -13.21 -2.48
CA VAL A 205 -3.48 -14.67 -2.68
C VAL A 205 -2.58 -15.41 -1.68
N PRO A 206 -3.08 -16.46 -1.04
CA PRO A 206 -2.27 -17.34 -0.21
C PRO A 206 -1.45 -18.30 -1.10
N VAL A 207 -0.17 -18.43 -0.79
CA VAL A 207 0.79 -19.27 -1.55
C VAL A 207 1.14 -20.51 -0.77
N SER A 208 1.41 -20.35 0.51
CA SER A 208 1.80 -21.44 1.39
C SER A 208 1.40 -21.15 2.83
N LYS A 209 1.78 -22.01 3.74
CA LYS A 209 1.54 -21.88 5.17
C LYS A 209 2.77 -22.28 5.98
N ALA A 210 2.98 -21.60 7.10
CA ALA A 210 4.03 -21.91 8.05
C ALA A 210 3.45 -22.23 9.44
N ARG A 211 4.16 -23.04 10.23
CA ARG A 211 3.75 -23.34 11.60
C ARG A 211 4.40 -22.36 12.58
N GLY A 212 3.60 -21.43 13.07
CA GLY A 212 4.03 -20.40 14.00
C GLY A 212 4.62 -19.17 13.33
N ARG A 213 4.69 -18.08 14.10
CA ARG A 213 5.09 -16.76 13.61
C ARG A 213 6.53 -16.69 13.14
N LYS A 214 7.46 -17.32 13.88
CA LYS A 214 8.88 -17.33 13.50
C LYS A 214 9.11 -17.99 12.14
N ALA A 215 8.45 -19.13 11.88
CA ALA A 215 8.55 -19.81 10.60
C ALA A 215 7.90 -18.98 9.46
N ALA A 216 6.82 -18.28 9.74
CA ALA A 216 6.20 -17.38 8.77
C ALA A 216 7.14 -16.22 8.39
N ILE A 217 7.74 -15.56 9.37
CA ILE A 217 8.73 -14.50 9.15
C ILE A 217 9.94 -15.02 8.34
N ALA A 218 10.48 -16.19 8.70
CA ALA A 218 11.58 -16.79 7.96
C ALA A 218 11.20 -17.03 6.49
N ALA A 219 9.99 -17.55 6.23
CA ALA A 219 9.50 -17.76 4.86
C ALA A 219 9.35 -16.46 4.06
N LEU A 220 9.02 -15.33 4.71
CA LEU A 220 9.02 -14.03 4.05
C LEU A 220 10.45 -13.57 3.69
N LEU A 221 11.40 -13.74 4.60
CA LEU A 221 12.82 -13.40 4.36
C LEU A 221 13.43 -14.23 3.23
N ASP A 222 13.07 -15.52 3.12
CA ASP A 222 13.51 -16.39 2.04
C ASP A 222 13.02 -15.92 0.66
N LYS A 223 11.95 -15.11 0.62
CA LYS A 223 11.48 -14.49 -0.63
C LYS A 223 12.40 -13.37 -1.11
N ILE A 224 13.03 -12.63 -0.21
CA ILE A 224 14.05 -11.63 -0.59
C ILE A 224 15.24 -12.34 -1.25
N GLU A 225 15.71 -13.46 -0.67
CA GLU A 225 16.82 -14.24 -1.24
C GLU A 225 16.48 -14.83 -2.62
N ALA A 226 15.25 -15.34 -2.77
CA ALA A 226 14.82 -16.01 -3.99
C ALA A 226 14.52 -15.06 -5.15
N LEU A 227 14.00 -13.85 -4.86
CA LEU A 227 13.41 -12.96 -5.86
C LEU A 227 14.08 -11.59 -5.93
N GLY A 228 14.73 -11.14 -4.87
CA GLY A 228 15.27 -9.78 -4.75
C GLY A 228 16.37 -9.49 -5.77
N ILE A 229 16.27 -8.33 -6.43
CA ILE A 229 17.31 -7.84 -7.34
C ILE A 229 18.26 -6.95 -6.54
N HIS A 230 19.53 -7.35 -6.40
CA HIS A 230 20.53 -6.56 -5.69
C HIS A 230 20.02 -6.02 -4.34
N PRO A 231 19.61 -6.90 -3.39
CA PRO A 231 19.06 -6.46 -2.10
C PRO A 231 20.00 -5.52 -1.34
N GLU A 232 21.31 -5.62 -1.56
CA GLU A 232 22.35 -4.75 -0.99
C GLU A 232 22.39 -3.32 -1.58
N LYS A 233 21.59 -3.04 -2.61
CA LYS A 233 21.57 -1.73 -3.30
C LYS A 233 20.21 -1.04 -3.28
N GLN A 234 19.18 -1.67 -2.72
CA GLN A 234 17.84 -1.12 -2.72
C GLN A 234 17.38 -0.66 -1.34
N THR A 235 16.36 0.19 -1.32
CA THR A 235 15.56 0.49 -0.13
C THR A 235 14.43 -0.51 -0.03
N MET A 236 14.23 -1.09 1.16
CA MET A 236 13.11 -2.00 1.42
C MET A 236 12.14 -1.40 2.43
N PHE A 237 10.92 -1.90 2.42
CA PHE A 237 9.86 -1.42 3.29
C PHE A 237 9.25 -2.59 4.07
N ILE A 238 8.89 -2.35 5.33
CA ILE A 238 8.18 -3.28 6.20
C ILE A 238 6.95 -2.58 6.76
N CYS A 239 5.78 -3.16 6.54
CA CYS A 239 4.58 -2.73 7.25
C CYS A 239 4.24 -3.68 8.39
N HIS A 240 3.63 -3.14 9.46
CA HIS A 240 3.19 -3.95 10.59
C HIS A 240 1.86 -3.46 11.17
N ALA A 241 1.07 -4.40 11.67
CA ALA A 241 -0.20 -4.16 12.34
C ALA A 241 -0.04 -4.35 13.86
N ASP A 242 0.49 -3.33 14.54
CA ASP A 242 0.70 -3.30 15.98
C ASP A 242 1.62 -4.44 16.49
N CYS A 243 2.72 -4.69 15.76
CA CYS A 243 3.79 -5.63 16.11
C CYS A 243 5.18 -5.06 15.74
N GLU A 244 5.45 -3.85 16.22
CA GLU A 244 6.62 -3.05 15.86
C GLU A 244 7.95 -3.74 16.23
N GLU A 245 8.02 -4.39 17.39
CA GLU A 245 9.24 -5.09 17.83
C GLU A 245 9.62 -6.24 16.88
N ASP A 246 8.63 -6.99 16.40
CA ASP A 246 8.87 -8.01 15.36
C ASP A 246 9.36 -7.34 14.06
N ALA A 247 8.78 -6.22 13.66
CA ALA A 247 9.17 -5.50 12.45
C ALA A 247 10.62 -4.97 12.54
N LYS A 248 11.02 -4.43 13.69
CA LYS A 248 12.41 -4.01 13.95
C LYS A 248 13.39 -5.18 13.88
N ALA A 249 13.04 -6.32 14.47
CA ALA A 249 13.88 -7.53 14.41
C ALA A 249 14.02 -8.04 12.97
N VAL A 250 12.95 -7.97 12.17
CA VAL A 250 12.97 -8.34 10.74
C VAL A 250 13.84 -7.36 9.95
N ALA A 251 13.72 -6.06 10.20
CA ALA A 251 14.55 -5.05 9.53
C ALA A 251 16.04 -5.26 9.82
N GLN A 252 16.40 -5.53 11.08
CA GLN A 252 17.78 -5.85 11.44
C GLN A 252 18.27 -7.10 10.72
N THR A 253 17.44 -8.15 10.65
CA THR A 253 17.78 -9.38 9.93
C THR A 253 17.99 -9.13 8.43
N ILE A 254 17.19 -8.26 7.82
CA ILE A 254 17.34 -7.87 6.41
C ILE A 254 18.68 -7.17 6.20
N GLN A 255 19.03 -6.22 7.06
CA GLN A 255 20.30 -5.52 6.98
C GLN A 255 21.51 -6.46 7.17
N ASP A 256 21.45 -7.33 8.17
CA ASP A 256 22.55 -8.27 8.49
C ASP A 256 22.72 -9.36 7.41
N ARG A 257 21.60 -9.89 6.88
CA ARG A 257 21.62 -11.01 5.93
C ARG A 257 21.87 -10.58 4.49
N PHE A 258 21.34 -9.44 4.09
CA PHE A 258 21.34 -8.99 2.69
C PHE A 258 22.15 -7.73 2.44
N GLY A 259 22.65 -7.07 3.50
CA GLY A 259 23.40 -5.83 3.37
C GLY A 259 22.54 -4.63 2.92
N THR A 260 21.22 -4.72 3.04
CA THR A 260 20.29 -3.68 2.61
C THR A 260 20.55 -2.37 3.35
N PRO A 261 20.85 -1.25 2.64
CA PRO A 261 21.31 -0.02 3.29
C PRO A 261 20.21 0.67 4.09
N THR A 262 18.96 0.55 3.65
CA THR A 262 17.82 1.25 4.26
C THR A 262 16.59 0.36 4.29
N VAL A 263 15.99 0.21 5.46
CA VAL A 263 14.71 -0.48 5.65
C VAL A 263 13.77 0.48 6.40
N HIS A 264 12.73 0.91 5.72
CA HIS A 264 11.68 1.73 6.32
C HIS A 264 10.63 0.86 6.97
N ILE A 265 10.20 1.23 8.17
CA ILE A 265 9.15 0.53 8.92
C ILE A 265 8.01 1.52 9.16
N ASN A 266 6.77 1.10 8.91
CA ASN A 266 5.60 1.86 9.34
C ASN A 266 4.41 0.95 9.66
N TYR A 267 3.44 1.54 10.35
CA TYR A 267 2.16 0.89 10.61
C TYR A 267 1.38 0.62 9.32
N ILE A 268 0.65 -0.48 9.33
CA ILE A 268 -0.51 -0.65 8.45
C ILE A 268 -1.60 0.28 8.98
N GLY A 269 -2.06 1.22 8.16
CA GLY A 269 -3.09 2.18 8.53
C GLY A 269 -4.46 1.54 8.77
N PRO A 270 -5.40 2.29 9.40
CA PRO A 270 -6.72 1.78 9.78
C PRO A 270 -7.55 1.17 8.66
N VAL A 271 -7.43 1.69 7.42
CA VAL A 271 -8.18 1.15 6.28
C VAL A 271 -7.72 -0.26 5.93
N ILE A 272 -6.43 -0.47 5.69
CA ILE A 272 -5.90 -1.81 5.40
C ILE A 272 -6.00 -2.70 6.64
N GLY A 273 -5.70 -2.17 7.83
CA GLY A 273 -5.77 -2.88 9.11
C GLY A 273 -7.15 -3.46 9.43
N SER A 274 -8.24 -2.79 8.99
CA SER A 274 -9.62 -3.30 9.11
C SER A 274 -9.83 -4.63 8.37
N HIS A 275 -9.07 -4.86 7.31
CA HIS A 275 -9.16 -6.07 6.48
C HIS A 275 -8.09 -7.10 6.78
N THR A 276 -6.93 -6.71 7.35
CA THR A 276 -5.84 -7.65 7.61
C THR A 276 -5.76 -8.09 9.08
N GLY A 277 -6.24 -7.25 9.98
CA GLY A 277 -6.21 -7.49 11.42
C GLY A 277 -4.83 -7.26 12.05
N PRO A 278 -4.77 -7.32 13.40
CA PRO A 278 -3.54 -7.11 14.14
C PRO A 278 -2.50 -8.21 13.87
N ASN A 279 -1.24 -7.92 14.16
CA ASN A 279 -0.07 -8.77 13.94
C ASN A 279 0.21 -9.11 12.45
N THR A 280 -0.46 -8.49 11.50
CA THR A 280 -0.08 -8.57 10.10
C THR A 280 1.30 -7.94 9.91
N MET A 281 2.13 -8.59 9.09
CA MET A 281 3.45 -8.08 8.71
C MET A 281 3.69 -8.32 7.24
N GLY A 282 4.16 -7.30 6.53
CA GLY A 282 4.54 -7.36 5.12
C GLY A 282 5.93 -6.82 4.87
N ILE A 283 6.63 -7.42 3.90
CA ILE A 283 7.92 -6.96 3.39
C ILE A 283 7.77 -6.65 1.90
N PHE A 284 8.38 -5.53 1.49
CA PHE A 284 8.29 -5.01 0.13
C PHE A 284 9.67 -4.67 -0.39
N PHE A 285 9.98 -5.17 -1.58
CA PHE A 285 11.27 -5.02 -2.22
C PHE A 285 11.14 -5.12 -3.74
N VAL A 286 12.15 -4.70 -4.48
CA VAL A 286 12.20 -4.87 -5.94
C VAL A 286 12.75 -6.25 -6.26
N GLY A 287 12.02 -7.00 -7.08
CA GLY A 287 12.35 -8.36 -7.45
C GLY A 287 12.25 -8.63 -8.95
N THR A 288 12.68 -9.83 -9.35
CA THR A 288 12.63 -10.30 -10.73
C THR A 288 11.22 -10.56 -11.23
N GLN A 289 10.32 -10.84 -10.31
CA GLN A 289 8.88 -11.03 -10.52
C GLN A 289 8.17 -10.81 -9.18
N ARG A 290 6.88 -10.46 -9.24
CA ARG A 290 6.05 -10.25 -8.06
C ARG A 290 5.77 -11.55 -7.32
#